data_0d6639a6fd03d5766349f4b2a2a70fbb
#
_entry.id   0d6639a6fd03d5766349f4b2a2a70fbb
#
_cell.length_a   1.000
_cell.length_b   1.000
_cell.length_c   1.000
_cell.angle_alpha   90.00
_cell.angle_beta   90.00
_cell.angle_gamma   90.00
#
_symmetry.space_group_name_H-M   'P 1'
#
loop_
_entity.id
_entity.type
_entity.pdbx_description
1 polymer ?
#
loop_
_entity_poly.entity_id
_entity_poly.type
_entity_poly.pdbx_seq_one_letter_code
_entity_poly.pdbx_strand_id
1 'polypeptide(L)'
;MNQKSFGFIPWLVFFFVALVSIPFFIWFDFLGIAKFVGIAVTVSLVIVLRIWLYRLGKLGKPSRVSLNANDVYELNRFMPTLAALPIAEQRAFQHRIGLIMSQITVQHEASVSSLNTSPKSLAMLGAALFIMNGLETQQHFTFLLSENTTVQIKENQLSISLEGALDLLKTYSTEQILHAIAA
;
A
#
# COMPACT_ATOMS: atom_id res chain seq x y z
N MET A 1 11.13 -4.08 -11.85
CA MET A 1 11.86 -2.80 -11.95
C MET A 1 12.61 -2.54 -10.64
N ASN A 2 13.92 -2.29 -10.73
CA ASN A 2 14.88 -2.37 -9.63
C ASN A 2 14.64 -1.32 -8.52
N GLN A 3 14.27 -1.77 -7.33
CA GLN A 3 13.99 -0.93 -6.15
C GLN A 3 15.22 -0.18 -5.59
N LYS A 4 16.43 -0.52 -6.10
CA LYS A 4 17.70 0.07 -5.63
C LYS A 4 18.04 1.44 -6.27
N SER A 5 17.43 1.80 -7.40
CA SER A 5 17.77 3.04 -8.11
C SER A 5 17.17 4.32 -7.50
N PHE A 6 16.07 4.19 -6.74
CA PHE A 6 15.40 5.36 -6.18
C PHE A 6 16.11 5.97 -4.95
N GLY A 7 16.95 5.18 -4.27
CA GLY A 7 17.79 5.70 -3.17
C GLY A 7 19.01 6.49 -3.64
N PHE A 8 19.43 6.28 -4.90
CA PHE A 8 20.62 6.91 -5.45
C PHE A 8 20.37 8.33 -5.99
N ILE A 9 19.17 8.58 -6.56
CA ILE A 9 18.81 9.86 -7.15
C ILE A 9 18.86 11.03 -6.13
N PRO A 10 18.31 10.93 -4.91
CA PRO A 10 18.43 12.00 -3.93
C PRO A 10 19.87 12.28 -3.50
N TRP A 11 20.72 11.26 -3.46
CA TRP A 11 22.15 11.44 -3.18
C TRP A 11 22.87 12.15 -4.31
N LEU A 12 22.51 11.87 -5.55
CA LEU A 12 23.10 12.51 -6.75
C LEU A 12 22.72 13.99 -6.81
N VAL A 13 21.47 14.33 -6.52
CA VAL A 13 21.00 15.72 -6.43
C VAL A 13 21.70 16.45 -5.28
N PHE A 14 21.87 15.81 -4.12
CA PHE A 14 22.61 16.36 -2.99
C PHE A 14 24.05 16.69 -3.37
N PHE A 15 24.75 15.72 -3.98
CA PHE A 15 26.13 15.92 -4.45
C PHE A 15 26.25 17.03 -5.48
N PHE A 16 25.30 17.12 -6.42
CA PHE A 16 25.31 18.13 -7.46
C PHE A 16 25.10 19.54 -6.89
N VAL A 17 24.12 19.71 -5.99
CA VAL A 17 23.86 20.99 -5.31
C VAL A 17 25.05 21.41 -4.45
N ALA A 18 25.65 20.48 -3.70
CA ALA A 18 26.84 20.77 -2.90
C ALA A 18 28.05 21.15 -3.79
N LEU A 19 28.26 20.42 -4.88
CA LEU A 19 29.38 20.62 -5.81
C LEU A 19 29.29 21.95 -6.55
N VAL A 20 28.07 22.45 -6.83
CA VAL A 20 27.86 23.78 -7.48
C VAL A 20 27.91 24.89 -6.43
N SER A 21 27.34 24.69 -5.24
CA SER A 21 27.23 25.71 -4.21
C SER A 21 28.58 26.07 -3.58
N ILE A 22 29.45 25.10 -3.35
CA ILE A 22 30.75 25.31 -2.68
C ILE A 22 31.67 26.22 -3.52
N PRO A 23 31.93 25.92 -4.83
CA PRO A 23 32.73 26.81 -5.67
C PRO A 23 32.12 28.18 -5.83
N PHE A 24 30.79 28.31 -5.92
CA PHE A 24 30.09 29.56 -6.02
C PHE A 24 30.39 30.48 -4.81
N PHE A 25 30.30 29.94 -3.61
CA PHE A 25 30.59 30.70 -2.38
C PHE A 25 32.09 31.01 -2.19
N ILE A 26 32.98 30.21 -2.79
CA ILE A 26 34.44 30.48 -2.77
C ILE A 26 34.81 31.56 -3.76
N TRP A 27 34.20 31.55 -4.95
CA TRP A 27 34.52 32.50 -6.05
C TRP A 27 34.00 33.92 -5.76
N PHE A 28 32.77 34.05 -5.26
CA PHE A 28 32.28 35.34 -4.80
C PHE A 28 32.92 35.64 -3.45
N ASP A 29 33.75 36.68 -3.41
CA ASP A 29 34.49 37.09 -2.22
C ASP A 29 33.59 37.72 -1.14
N PHE A 30 32.64 36.94 -0.65
CA PHE A 30 31.74 37.35 0.40
C PHE A 30 32.50 37.50 1.73
N LEU A 31 32.25 38.58 2.45
CA LEU A 31 32.72 38.79 3.82
C LEU A 31 32.47 37.53 4.68
N GLY A 32 33.44 37.12 5.51
CA GLY A 32 33.50 35.82 6.14
C GLY A 32 32.20 35.29 6.78
N ILE A 33 31.40 36.14 7.44
CA ILE A 33 30.12 35.78 8.06
C ILE A 33 29.07 35.39 7.00
N ALA A 34 29.03 36.13 5.86
CA ALA A 34 28.07 35.84 4.79
C ALA A 34 28.32 34.49 4.12
N LYS A 35 29.58 34.03 4.05
CA LYS A 35 29.91 32.66 3.58
C LYS A 35 29.31 31.58 4.46
N PHE A 36 29.43 31.70 5.77
CA PHE A 36 28.90 30.75 6.72
C PHE A 36 27.36 30.71 6.70
N VAL A 37 26.71 31.87 6.63
CA VAL A 37 25.25 31.97 6.52
C VAL A 37 24.78 31.35 5.21
N GLY A 38 25.43 31.66 4.07
CA GLY A 38 25.08 31.09 2.77
C GLY A 38 25.19 29.55 2.76
N ILE A 39 26.26 28.99 3.29
CA ILE A 39 26.45 27.54 3.42
C ILE A 39 25.37 26.93 4.30
N ALA A 40 25.09 27.53 5.46
CA ALA A 40 24.07 27.02 6.39
C ALA A 40 22.67 27.02 5.76
N VAL A 41 22.29 28.08 5.03
CA VAL A 41 21.01 28.17 4.32
C VAL A 41 20.93 27.09 3.23
N THR A 42 21.99 26.91 2.44
CA THR A 42 22.02 25.89 1.37
C THR A 42 21.88 24.49 1.94
N VAL A 43 22.61 24.15 2.99
CA VAL A 43 22.53 22.86 3.65
C VAL A 43 21.12 22.62 4.22
N SER A 44 20.55 23.63 4.87
CA SER A 44 19.19 23.56 5.42
C SER A 44 18.15 23.33 4.32
N LEU A 45 18.25 24.02 3.20
CA LEU A 45 17.34 23.89 2.06
C LEU A 45 17.43 22.49 1.44
N VAL A 46 18.64 21.95 1.32
CA VAL A 46 18.85 20.57 0.82
C VAL A 46 18.25 19.55 1.77
N ILE A 47 18.39 19.71 3.08
CA ILE A 47 17.79 18.81 4.07
C ILE A 47 16.26 18.86 3.99
N VAL A 48 15.67 20.05 3.92
CA VAL A 48 14.23 20.24 3.79
C VAL A 48 13.71 19.60 2.49
N LEU A 49 14.39 19.85 1.36
CA LEU A 49 14.05 19.27 0.07
C LEU A 49 14.12 17.73 0.11
N ARG A 50 15.14 17.18 0.74
CA ARG A 50 15.29 15.73 0.93
C ARG A 50 14.16 15.14 1.75
N ILE A 51 13.78 15.77 2.85
CA ILE A 51 12.66 15.31 3.70
C ILE A 51 11.35 15.39 2.90
N TRP A 52 11.16 16.45 2.15
CA TRP A 52 9.97 16.65 1.31
C TRP A 52 9.88 15.61 0.19
N LEU A 53 10.95 15.38 -0.56
CA LEU A 53 11.01 14.32 -1.59
C LEU A 53 10.82 12.92 -1.00
N TYR A 54 11.38 12.67 0.19
CA TYR A 54 11.17 11.41 0.89
C TYR A 54 9.71 11.20 1.30
N ARG A 55 9.04 12.27 1.75
CA ARG A 55 7.61 12.24 2.06
C ARG A 55 6.76 12.05 0.81
N LEU A 56 7.05 12.76 -0.28
CA LEU A 56 6.36 12.55 -1.57
C LEU A 56 6.55 11.12 -2.09
N GLY A 57 7.76 10.57 -2.01
CA GLY A 57 8.02 9.19 -2.38
C GLY A 57 7.30 8.15 -1.49
N LYS A 58 7.02 8.48 -0.24
CA LYS A 58 6.20 7.66 0.65
C LYS A 58 4.69 7.82 0.39
N LEU A 59 4.25 9.04 0.05
CA LEU A 59 2.85 9.31 -0.29
C LEU A 59 2.45 8.69 -1.64
N GLY A 60 3.42 8.48 -2.54
CA GLY A 60 3.16 7.91 -3.87
C GLY A 60 3.29 6.39 -3.97
N LYS A 61 3.74 5.70 -2.91
CA LYS A 61 3.83 4.22 -2.91
C LYS A 61 2.91 3.66 -1.83
N PRO A 62 1.90 2.88 -2.22
CA PRO A 62 1.11 2.16 -1.23
C PRO A 62 2.06 1.33 -0.36
N SER A 63 2.00 1.54 0.95
CA SER A 63 2.81 0.79 1.91
C SER A 63 2.30 -0.64 1.91
N ARG A 64 3.05 -1.57 1.34
CA ARG A 64 2.68 -2.98 1.31
C ARG A 64 2.61 -3.54 2.72
N VAL A 65 1.47 -4.10 3.07
CA VAL A 65 1.30 -4.88 4.31
C VAL A 65 1.89 -6.27 4.07
N SER A 66 2.87 -6.67 4.88
CA SER A 66 3.39 -8.04 4.81
C SER A 66 2.44 -8.98 5.56
N LEU A 67 2.04 -10.07 4.91
CA LEU A 67 1.27 -11.14 5.52
C LEU A 67 2.23 -12.07 6.28
N ASN A 68 1.93 -12.34 7.54
CA ASN A 68 2.66 -13.32 8.34
C ASN A 68 2.04 -14.72 8.18
N ALA A 69 2.63 -15.75 8.80
CA ALA A 69 2.15 -17.12 8.69
C ALA A 69 0.70 -17.29 9.19
N ASN A 70 0.31 -16.57 10.25
CA ASN A 70 -1.07 -16.63 10.76
C ASN A 70 -2.05 -15.98 9.77
N ASP A 71 -1.67 -14.86 9.12
CA ASP A 71 -2.49 -14.22 8.11
C ASP A 71 -2.72 -15.16 6.91
N VAL A 72 -1.67 -15.86 6.48
CA VAL A 72 -1.76 -16.84 5.39
C VAL A 72 -2.67 -18.01 5.78
N TYR A 73 -2.58 -18.47 7.02
CA TYR A 73 -3.47 -19.52 7.53
C TYR A 73 -4.94 -19.07 7.54
N GLU A 74 -5.22 -17.86 8.02
CA GLU A 74 -6.57 -17.29 7.99
C GLU A 74 -7.08 -17.10 6.55
N LEU A 75 -6.25 -16.61 5.65
CA LEU A 75 -6.59 -16.44 4.24
C LEU A 75 -6.99 -17.79 3.60
N ASN A 76 -6.21 -18.84 3.85
CA ASN A 76 -6.52 -20.19 3.38
C ASN A 76 -7.80 -20.75 3.99
N ARG A 77 -8.15 -20.33 5.20
CA ARG A 77 -9.43 -20.66 5.84
C ARG A 77 -10.60 -19.93 5.18
N PHE A 78 -10.41 -18.68 4.77
CA PHE A 78 -11.43 -17.91 4.05
C PHE A 78 -11.62 -18.42 2.62
N MET A 79 -10.53 -18.81 1.97
CA MET A 79 -10.48 -19.29 0.58
C MET A 79 -9.77 -20.63 0.49
N PRO A 80 -10.46 -21.76 0.80
CA PRO A 80 -9.83 -23.09 0.76
C PRO A 80 -9.27 -23.47 -0.62
N THR A 81 -9.89 -22.97 -1.69
CA THR A 81 -9.44 -23.16 -3.08
C THR A 81 -8.07 -22.55 -3.36
N LEU A 82 -7.70 -21.46 -2.65
CA LEU A 82 -6.37 -20.85 -2.74
C LEU A 82 -5.27 -21.81 -2.28
N ALA A 83 -5.53 -22.60 -1.24
CA ALA A 83 -4.57 -23.58 -0.72
C ALA A 83 -4.28 -24.71 -1.71
N ALA A 84 -5.17 -24.97 -2.67
CA ALA A 84 -5.00 -25.98 -3.72
C ALA A 84 -4.15 -25.49 -4.91
N LEU A 85 -3.88 -24.17 -5.01
CA LEU A 85 -3.06 -23.60 -6.07
C LEU A 85 -1.56 -23.91 -5.88
N PRO A 86 -0.76 -23.90 -6.97
CA PRO A 86 0.70 -23.90 -6.88
C PRO A 86 1.22 -22.75 -6.00
N ILE A 87 2.34 -22.99 -5.31
CA ILE A 87 2.93 -22.02 -4.36
C ILE A 87 3.23 -20.66 -5.00
N ALA A 88 3.58 -20.65 -6.27
CA ALA A 88 3.90 -19.41 -7.00
C ALA A 88 2.65 -18.51 -7.11
N GLU A 89 1.50 -19.09 -7.46
CA GLU A 89 0.22 -18.39 -7.58
C GLU A 89 -0.34 -17.97 -6.22
N GLN A 90 -0.23 -18.83 -5.21
CA GLN A 90 -0.58 -18.45 -3.84
C GLN A 90 0.20 -17.19 -3.40
N ARG A 91 1.51 -17.15 -3.65
CA ARG A 91 2.35 -15.99 -3.32
C ARG A 91 1.99 -14.76 -4.14
N ALA A 92 1.65 -14.92 -5.41
CA ALA A 92 1.20 -13.82 -6.26
C ALA A 92 -0.09 -13.20 -5.71
N PHE A 93 -1.08 -14.02 -5.34
CA PHE A 93 -2.33 -13.57 -4.74
C PHE A 93 -2.10 -12.88 -3.39
N GLN A 94 -1.30 -13.48 -2.50
CA GLN A 94 -0.93 -12.91 -1.21
C GLN A 94 -0.21 -11.55 -1.38
N HIS A 95 0.62 -11.42 -2.41
CA HIS A 95 1.27 -10.17 -2.73
C HIS A 95 0.27 -9.08 -3.10
N ARG A 96 -0.72 -9.40 -3.94
CA ARG A 96 -1.79 -8.46 -4.33
C ARG A 96 -2.65 -8.07 -3.13
N ILE A 97 -3.06 -9.02 -2.30
CA ILE A 97 -3.76 -8.73 -1.03
C ILE A 97 -2.97 -7.72 -0.19
N GLY A 98 -1.67 -7.95 0.02
CA GLY A 98 -0.83 -7.04 0.81
C GLY A 98 -0.72 -5.63 0.25
N LEU A 99 -0.84 -5.44 -1.06
CA LEU A 99 -0.91 -4.13 -1.71
C LEU A 99 -2.25 -3.44 -1.45
N ILE A 100 -3.36 -4.16 -1.64
CA ILE A 100 -4.71 -3.61 -1.48
C ILE A 100 -5.02 -3.33 -0.02
N MET A 101 -4.58 -4.19 0.91
CA MET A 101 -4.76 -3.97 2.35
C MET A 101 -4.22 -2.62 2.83
N SER A 102 -3.20 -2.08 2.18
CA SER A 102 -2.65 -0.76 2.53
C SER A 102 -3.54 0.41 2.10
N GLN A 103 -4.51 0.16 1.24
CA GLN A 103 -5.40 1.15 0.63
C GLN A 103 -6.85 0.99 1.10
N ILE A 104 -7.15 -0.08 1.83
CA ILE A 104 -8.49 -0.41 2.31
C ILE A 104 -8.79 0.31 3.63
N THR A 105 -9.94 0.95 3.70
CA THR A 105 -10.54 1.43 4.95
C THR A 105 -11.71 0.52 5.32
N VAL A 106 -11.61 -0.16 6.47
CA VAL A 106 -12.71 -0.99 6.99
C VAL A 106 -13.64 -0.11 7.80
N GLN A 107 -14.92 -0.13 7.47
CA GLN A 107 -15.97 0.56 8.20
C GLN A 107 -17.05 -0.45 8.63
N HIS A 108 -17.72 -0.17 9.71
CA HIS A 108 -18.81 -0.96 10.24
C HIS A 108 -20.09 -0.11 10.28
N GLU A 109 -21.20 -0.67 9.86
CA GLU A 109 -22.51 -0.08 10.16
C GLU A 109 -22.75 -0.13 11.67
N ALA A 110 -23.44 0.89 12.20
CA ALA A 110 -23.70 1.01 13.64
C ALA A 110 -24.48 -0.18 14.24
N SER A 111 -25.19 -0.91 13.40
CA SER A 111 -25.95 -2.13 13.77
C SER A 111 -25.06 -3.36 13.94
N VAL A 112 -23.88 -3.38 13.33
CA VAL A 112 -22.95 -4.52 13.37
C VAL A 112 -22.06 -4.41 14.61
N SER A 113 -22.61 -4.66 15.79
CA SER A 113 -21.84 -4.66 17.04
C SER A 113 -21.21 -6.02 17.31
N SER A 114 -19.92 -6.02 17.69
CA SER A 114 -19.12 -7.14 18.21
C SER A 114 -18.69 -8.22 17.21
N LEU A 115 -17.83 -7.81 16.27
CA LEU A 115 -17.03 -8.81 15.56
C LEU A 115 -15.78 -9.13 16.39
N ASN A 116 -15.67 -10.38 16.88
CA ASN A 116 -14.44 -10.94 17.47
C ASN A 116 -13.33 -11.15 16.42
N THR A 117 -13.43 -10.46 15.29
CA THR A 117 -12.51 -10.58 14.15
C THR A 117 -11.53 -9.40 14.17
N SER A 118 -10.26 -9.68 13.99
CA SER A 118 -9.25 -8.62 14.01
C SER A 118 -9.46 -7.64 12.85
N PRO A 119 -9.17 -6.34 13.02
CA PRO A 119 -9.26 -5.36 11.93
C PRO A 119 -8.39 -5.76 10.72
N LYS A 120 -7.28 -6.45 10.97
CA LYS A 120 -6.39 -6.95 9.92
C LYS A 120 -7.03 -8.06 9.10
N SER A 121 -7.70 -9.01 9.75
CA SER A 121 -8.43 -10.10 9.08
C SER A 121 -9.57 -9.54 8.23
N LEU A 122 -10.27 -8.52 8.72
CA LEU A 122 -11.32 -7.83 7.95
C LEU A 122 -10.76 -7.10 6.74
N ALA A 123 -9.64 -6.41 6.88
CA ALA A 123 -8.97 -5.77 5.74
C ALA A 123 -8.51 -6.79 4.70
N MET A 124 -8.03 -7.95 5.14
CA MET A 124 -7.62 -9.06 4.27
C MET A 124 -8.81 -9.66 3.52
N LEU A 125 -9.93 -9.88 4.22
CA LEU A 125 -11.19 -10.33 3.64
C LEU A 125 -11.69 -9.36 2.57
N GLY A 126 -11.74 -8.06 2.91
CA GLY A 126 -12.11 -7.00 1.97
C GLY A 126 -11.18 -6.97 0.77
N ALA A 127 -9.86 -7.04 0.97
CA ALA A 127 -8.88 -7.07 -0.12
C ALA A 127 -9.09 -8.26 -1.06
N ALA A 128 -9.34 -9.45 -0.53
CA ALA A 128 -9.64 -10.63 -1.34
C ALA A 128 -10.90 -10.42 -2.20
N LEU A 129 -11.97 -9.88 -1.62
CA LEU A 129 -13.20 -9.58 -2.34
C LEU A 129 -12.99 -8.52 -3.43
N PHE A 130 -12.19 -7.47 -3.17
CA PHE A 130 -11.88 -6.45 -4.19
C PHE A 130 -11.13 -7.07 -5.37
N ILE A 131 -10.14 -7.93 -5.11
CA ILE A 131 -9.40 -8.65 -6.16
C ILE A 131 -10.35 -9.51 -6.99
N MET A 132 -11.16 -10.32 -6.32
CA MET A 132 -12.07 -11.25 -6.98
C MET A 132 -13.16 -10.57 -7.80
N ASN A 133 -13.51 -9.31 -7.48
CA ASN A 133 -14.49 -8.52 -8.23
C ASN A 133 -13.84 -7.57 -9.27
N GLY A 134 -12.53 -7.64 -9.48
CA GLY A 134 -11.82 -6.83 -10.47
C GLY A 134 -11.77 -5.32 -10.17
N LEU A 135 -11.87 -4.94 -8.90
CA LEU A 135 -11.98 -3.54 -8.47
C LEU A 135 -10.61 -2.90 -8.14
N GLU A 136 -9.52 -3.52 -8.53
CA GLU A 136 -8.14 -3.16 -8.11
C GLU A 136 -7.59 -1.84 -8.66
N THR A 137 -8.23 -1.25 -9.64
CA THR A 137 -7.70 -0.08 -10.37
C THR A 137 -7.85 1.24 -9.63
N GLN A 138 -8.47 1.24 -8.46
CA GLN A 138 -8.83 2.44 -7.72
C GLN A 138 -7.87 2.69 -6.55
N GLN A 139 -7.69 3.95 -6.15
CA GLN A 139 -6.66 4.34 -5.18
C GLN A 139 -7.08 4.29 -3.71
N HIS A 140 -8.34 4.18 -3.38
CA HIS A 140 -8.82 4.05 -2.00
C HIS A 140 -10.10 3.24 -2.00
N PHE A 141 -10.11 2.19 -1.21
CA PHE A 141 -11.24 1.26 -1.12
C PHE A 141 -11.87 1.36 0.26
N THR A 142 -13.19 1.32 0.29
CA THR A 142 -13.93 1.20 1.55
C THR A 142 -14.61 -0.15 1.59
N PHE A 143 -14.28 -0.95 2.61
CA PHE A 143 -14.96 -2.19 2.92
C PHE A 143 -15.94 -1.93 4.05
N LEU A 144 -17.24 -1.89 3.71
CA LEU A 144 -18.31 -1.64 4.66
C LEU A 144 -18.95 -2.97 5.08
N LEU A 145 -18.83 -3.30 6.35
CA LEU A 145 -19.56 -4.41 6.94
C LEU A 145 -20.99 -3.95 7.26
N SER A 146 -21.97 -4.59 6.59
CA SER A 146 -23.39 -4.33 6.73
C SER A 146 -24.13 -5.60 7.14
N GLU A 147 -25.42 -5.52 7.37
CA GLU A 147 -26.27 -6.68 7.61
C GLU A 147 -26.66 -7.43 6.32
N ASN A 148 -26.43 -6.80 5.17
CA ASN A 148 -26.80 -7.39 3.87
C ASN A 148 -25.89 -8.55 3.48
N THR A 149 -26.47 -9.70 3.18
CA THR A 149 -25.74 -10.89 2.72
C THR A 149 -25.31 -10.81 1.26
N THR A 150 -25.89 -9.90 0.47
CA THR A 150 -25.53 -9.69 -0.93
C THR A 150 -24.50 -8.60 -1.08
N VAL A 151 -23.52 -8.81 -1.96
CA VAL A 151 -22.50 -7.81 -2.30
C VAL A 151 -23.16 -6.60 -2.94
N GLN A 152 -22.94 -5.43 -2.38
CA GLN A 152 -23.28 -4.15 -3.00
C GLN A 152 -22.00 -3.40 -3.32
N ILE A 153 -21.82 -3.10 -4.60
CA ILE A 153 -20.66 -2.33 -5.07
C ILE A 153 -21.15 -0.95 -5.50
N LYS A 154 -20.63 0.09 -4.85
CA LYS A 154 -20.86 1.49 -5.22
C LYS A 154 -19.52 2.19 -5.34
N GLU A 155 -19.16 2.58 -6.57
CA GLU A 155 -17.87 3.24 -6.83
C GLU A 155 -16.69 2.49 -6.20
N ASN A 156 -16.14 3.06 -5.09
CA ASN A 156 -15.00 2.53 -4.36
C ASN A 156 -15.40 1.80 -3.06
N GLN A 157 -16.68 1.53 -2.88
CA GLN A 157 -17.21 0.91 -1.67
C GLN A 157 -17.78 -0.46 -1.98
N LEU A 158 -17.35 -1.45 -1.22
CA LEU A 158 -17.93 -2.80 -1.21
C LEU A 158 -18.60 -3.01 0.14
N SER A 159 -19.91 -3.27 0.11
CA SER A 159 -20.73 -3.51 1.29
C SER A 159 -21.28 -4.92 1.29
N ILE A 160 -21.08 -5.66 2.38
CA ILE A 160 -21.58 -7.04 2.55
C ILE A 160 -21.54 -7.42 4.03
N SER A 161 -22.35 -8.39 4.45
CA SER A 161 -22.23 -8.99 5.80
C SER A 161 -20.97 -9.86 5.90
N LEU A 162 -20.48 -10.04 7.12
CA LEU A 162 -19.30 -10.89 7.35
C LEU A 162 -19.54 -12.34 6.87
N GLU A 163 -20.71 -12.91 7.18
CA GLU A 163 -21.10 -14.26 6.77
C GLU A 163 -21.19 -14.35 5.25
N GLY A 164 -21.86 -13.40 4.60
CA GLY A 164 -21.97 -13.34 3.14
C GLY A 164 -20.59 -13.22 2.47
N ALA A 165 -19.67 -12.43 3.04
CA ALA A 165 -18.31 -12.29 2.55
C ALA A 165 -17.53 -13.61 2.63
N LEU A 166 -17.61 -14.29 3.75
CA LEU A 166 -16.95 -15.59 3.95
C LEU A 166 -17.50 -16.67 3.03
N ASP A 167 -18.82 -16.73 2.89
CA ASP A 167 -19.46 -17.71 2.02
C ASP A 167 -19.15 -17.46 0.55
N LEU A 168 -19.18 -16.18 0.12
CA LEU A 168 -18.80 -15.81 -1.24
C LEU A 168 -17.36 -16.23 -1.57
N LEU A 169 -16.40 -15.98 -0.66
CA LEU A 169 -15.01 -16.36 -0.91
C LEU A 169 -14.80 -17.87 -1.04
N LYS A 170 -15.61 -18.68 -0.38
CA LYS A 170 -15.58 -20.15 -0.52
C LYS A 170 -16.12 -20.64 -1.86
N THR A 171 -16.96 -19.86 -2.54
CA THR A 171 -17.58 -20.26 -3.81
C THR A 171 -16.65 -20.06 -5.02
N TYR A 172 -15.61 -19.25 -4.89
CA TYR A 172 -14.71 -18.99 -6.02
C TYR A 172 -13.93 -20.24 -6.42
N SER A 173 -13.95 -20.53 -7.72
CA SER A 173 -13.20 -21.64 -8.32
C SER A 173 -11.71 -21.30 -8.48
N THR A 174 -10.91 -22.34 -8.62
CA THR A 174 -9.46 -22.20 -8.94
C THR A 174 -9.22 -21.34 -10.19
N GLU A 175 -10.05 -21.52 -11.24
CA GLU A 175 -9.92 -20.76 -12.48
C GLU A 175 -10.21 -19.27 -12.29
N GLN A 176 -11.22 -18.93 -11.49
CA GLN A 176 -11.53 -17.53 -11.18
C GLN A 176 -10.40 -16.86 -10.41
N ILE A 177 -9.77 -17.58 -9.46
CA ILE A 177 -8.62 -17.05 -8.72
C ILE A 177 -7.43 -16.85 -9.65
N LEU A 178 -7.14 -17.80 -10.54
CA LEU A 178 -6.07 -17.67 -11.53
C LEU A 178 -6.30 -16.50 -12.48
N HIS A 179 -7.53 -16.33 -12.94
CA HIS A 179 -7.91 -15.19 -13.78
C HIS A 179 -7.70 -13.86 -13.03
N ALA A 180 -8.12 -13.81 -11.76
CA ALA A 180 -7.92 -12.65 -10.92
C ALA A 180 -6.43 -12.36 -10.63
N ILE A 181 -5.55 -13.35 -10.61
CA ILE A 181 -4.10 -13.17 -10.48
C ILE A 181 -3.48 -12.63 -11.77
N ALA A 182 -4.01 -13.02 -12.93
CA ALA A 182 -3.47 -12.67 -14.24
C ALA A 182 -3.89 -11.26 -14.72
N ALA A 183 -5.04 -10.78 -14.25
CA ALA A 183 -5.56 -9.43 -14.55
C ALA A 183 -4.74 -8.33 -13.88
#